data_ffa1c1f809d92ed1e94d0fffa5b43d80
#
_entry.id   ffa1c1f809d92ed1e94d0fffa5b43d80
#
_cell.length_a   1.000
_cell.length_b   1.000
_cell.length_c   1.000
_cell.angle_alpha   90.00
_cell.angle_beta   90.00
_cell.angle_gamma   90.00
#
_symmetry.space_group_name_H-M   'P 1'
#
loop_
_entity.id
_entity.type
_entity.pdbx_description
1 polymer ?
#
loop_
_entity_poly.entity_id
_entity_poly.type
_entity_poly.pdbx_seq_one_letter_code
_entity_poly.pdbx_strand_id
1 'polypeptide(L)'
;MSPSTPIRLVALDLDGTLLDSQSQISPRTRQAIADAVGRGVIVLPCTGRPLASLPPLVAQLPGIRYAITTNGAAVWDMGTDPLGAVYSRYADAARRQTHQPIRLLHRPMPPETAREAFALYQEYHGPLSIF
;
A
#
# COMPACT_ATOMS: atom_id res chain seq x y z
N MET A 1 -22.60 -19.61 -22.53
CA MET A 1 -21.64 -19.15 -21.50
C MET A 1 -21.61 -17.63 -21.54
N SER A 2 -21.99 -16.97 -20.47
CA SER A 2 -21.82 -15.51 -20.39
C SER A 2 -20.34 -15.18 -20.53
N PRO A 3 -19.96 -14.15 -21.30
CA PRO A 3 -18.57 -13.74 -21.38
C PRO A 3 -18.11 -13.32 -19.99
N SER A 4 -17.09 -14.00 -19.44
CA SER A 4 -16.50 -13.62 -18.17
C SER A 4 -15.90 -12.24 -18.34
N THR A 5 -16.32 -11.28 -17.53
CA THR A 5 -15.70 -9.96 -17.50
C THR A 5 -14.21 -10.13 -17.15
N PRO A 6 -13.29 -9.64 -17.96
CA PRO A 6 -11.87 -9.81 -17.69
C PRO A 6 -11.46 -9.08 -16.41
N ILE A 7 -10.65 -9.74 -15.60
CA ILE A 7 -10.02 -9.10 -14.41
C ILE A 7 -9.07 -8.02 -14.92
N ARG A 8 -9.27 -6.80 -14.47
CA ARG A 8 -8.46 -5.63 -14.84
C ARG A 8 -7.60 -5.07 -13.71
N LEU A 9 -7.95 -5.43 -12.48
CA LEU A 9 -7.25 -4.99 -11.29
C LEU A 9 -7.22 -6.12 -10.25
N VAL A 10 -6.07 -6.26 -9.57
CA VAL A 10 -5.87 -7.16 -8.44
C VAL A 10 -5.31 -6.35 -7.27
N ALA A 11 -6.04 -6.30 -6.17
CA ALA A 11 -5.56 -5.74 -4.91
C ALA A 11 -5.04 -6.88 -4.03
N LEU A 12 -3.81 -6.77 -3.57
CA LEU A 12 -3.11 -7.78 -2.79
C LEU A 12 -2.90 -7.31 -1.36
N ASP A 13 -3.44 -8.03 -0.39
CA ASP A 13 -3.03 -7.87 0.99
C ASP A 13 -1.59 -8.34 1.18
N LEU A 14 -0.90 -7.80 2.18
CA LEU A 14 0.52 -8.03 2.38
C LEU A 14 0.79 -9.13 3.40
N ASP A 15 0.45 -8.88 4.64
CA ASP A 15 0.90 -9.70 5.76
C ASP A 15 0.12 -11.02 5.83
N GLY A 16 0.82 -12.15 5.62
CA GLY A 16 0.20 -13.47 5.55
C GLY A 16 -0.50 -13.79 4.22
N THR A 17 -0.43 -12.90 3.22
CA THR A 17 -0.98 -13.11 1.87
C THR A 17 0.10 -13.02 0.80
N LEU A 18 0.56 -11.80 0.46
CA LEU A 18 1.67 -11.61 -0.47
C LEU A 18 3.02 -11.93 0.16
N LEU A 19 3.17 -11.57 1.44
CA LEU A 19 4.36 -11.82 2.23
C LEU A 19 4.18 -13.11 3.05
N ASP A 20 5.18 -13.98 3.01
CA ASP A 20 5.24 -15.16 3.86
C ASP A 20 5.62 -14.82 5.32
N SER A 21 5.73 -15.86 6.17
CA SER A 21 6.09 -15.70 7.58
C SER A 21 7.48 -15.10 7.82
N GLN A 22 8.32 -15.03 6.80
CA GLN A 22 9.64 -14.41 6.81
C GLN A 22 9.64 -13.03 6.11
N SER A 23 8.46 -12.49 5.83
CA SER A 23 8.27 -11.22 5.10
C SER A 23 8.92 -11.23 3.71
N GLN A 24 8.91 -12.40 3.03
CA GLN A 24 9.46 -12.56 1.68
C GLN A 24 8.35 -12.81 0.68
N ILE A 25 8.62 -12.54 -0.59
CA ILE A 25 7.75 -12.87 -1.72
C ILE A 25 8.41 -14.00 -2.51
N SER A 26 7.69 -15.11 -2.69
CA SER A 26 8.23 -16.26 -3.42
C SER A 26 8.55 -15.91 -4.89
N PRO A 27 9.54 -16.56 -5.51
CA PRO A 27 9.83 -16.35 -6.94
C PRO A 27 8.61 -16.64 -7.83
N ARG A 28 7.81 -17.64 -7.48
CA ARG A 28 6.58 -17.99 -8.21
C ARG A 28 5.55 -16.85 -8.14
N THR A 29 5.36 -16.25 -6.97
CA THR A 29 4.45 -15.11 -6.78
C THR A 29 4.92 -13.89 -7.56
N ARG A 30 6.22 -13.60 -7.54
CA ARG A 30 6.80 -12.49 -8.34
C ARG A 30 6.56 -12.70 -9.82
N GLN A 31 6.75 -13.91 -10.33
CA GLN A 31 6.51 -14.24 -11.74
C GLN A 31 5.03 -14.07 -12.09
N ALA A 32 4.11 -14.57 -11.26
CA ALA A 32 2.67 -14.44 -11.49
C ALA A 32 2.23 -12.97 -11.55
N ILE A 33 2.79 -12.10 -10.69
CA ILE A 33 2.54 -10.66 -10.73
C ILE A 33 3.06 -10.05 -12.03
N ALA A 34 4.30 -10.38 -12.43
CA ALA A 34 4.89 -9.90 -13.67
C ALA A 34 4.05 -10.30 -14.90
N ASP A 35 3.56 -11.54 -14.93
CA ASP A 35 2.71 -12.05 -16.00
C ASP A 35 1.35 -11.33 -16.06
N ALA A 36 0.75 -11.05 -14.89
CA ALA A 36 -0.51 -10.29 -14.80
C ALA A 36 -0.32 -8.86 -15.30
N VAL A 37 0.74 -8.18 -14.85
CA VAL A 37 1.09 -6.83 -15.30
C VAL A 37 1.37 -6.81 -16.82
N GLY A 38 2.10 -7.79 -17.32
CA GLY A 38 2.39 -7.95 -18.77
C GLY A 38 1.13 -8.12 -19.63
N ARG A 39 0.03 -8.58 -19.05
CA ARG A 39 -1.31 -8.67 -19.68
C ARG A 39 -2.16 -7.41 -19.49
N GLY A 40 -1.61 -6.35 -18.92
CA GLY A 40 -2.32 -5.10 -18.68
C GLY A 40 -3.20 -5.07 -17.42
N VAL A 41 -3.05 -6.06 -16.52
CA VAL A 41 -3.74 -6.04 -15.23
C VAL A 41 -3.02 -5.09 -14.28
N ILE A 42 -3.76 -4.19 -13.66
CA ILE A 42 -3.23 -3.35 -12.59
C ILE A 42 -3.10 -4.21 -11.33
N VAL A 43 -1.89 -4.34 -10.81
CA VAL A 43 -1.63 -5.00 -9.52
C VAL A 43 -1.18 -3.96 -8.51
N LEU A 44 -1.79 -3.96 -7.34
CA LEU A 44 -1.47 -2.98 -6.29
C LEU A 44 -1.54 -3.62 -4.88
N PRO A 45 -0.68 -3.19 -3.95
CA PRO A 45 -0.82 -3.55 -2.54
C PRO A 45 -2.03 -2.86 -1.91
N CYS A 46 -2.75 -3.62 -1.05
CA CYS A 46 -3.86 -3.13 -0.25
C CYS A 46 -3.62 -3.56 1.20
N THR A 47 -3.26 -2.62 2.08
CA THR A 47 -2.72 -2.94 3.40
C THR A 47 -3.17 -1.96 4.48
N GLY A 48 -3.18 -2.44 5.74
CA GLY A 48 -3.34 -1.58 6.92
C GLY A 48 -2.13 -0.66 7.19
N ARG A 49 -0.98 -0.94 6.58
CA ARG A 49 0.23 -0.14 6.78
C ARG A 49 0.11 1.24 6.16
N PRO A 50 0.69 2.30 6.78
CA PRO A 50 0.86 3.59 6.09
C PRO A 50 1.87 3.47 4.94
N LEU A 51 1.80 4.37 3.95
CA LEU A 51 2.68 4.33 2.77
C LEU A 51 4.17 4.23 3.13
N ALA A 52 4.61 4.99 4.14
CA ALA A 52 6.01 4.99 4.57
C ALA A 52 6.49 3.65 5.19
N SER A 53 5.57 2.75 5.51
CA SER A 53 5.87 1.41 6.05
C SER A 53 5.65 0.30 5.01
N LEU A 54 5.43 0.67 3.74
CA LEU A 54 5.36 -0.29 2.65
C LEU A 54 6.75 -0.93 2.46
N PRO A 55 6.87 -2.28 2.49
CA PRO A 55 8.17 -2.93 2.35
C PRO A 55 8.82 -2.63 1.00
N PRO A 56 10.14 -2.38 0.94
CA PRO A 56 10.87 -2.10 -0.30
C PRO A 56 10.65 -3.16 -1.36
N LEU A 57 10.65 -4.43 -0.96
CA LEU A 57 10.47 -5.57 -1.87
C LEU A 57 9.09 -5.58 -2.56
N VAL A 58 8.07 -4.94 -1.96
CA VAL A 58 6.73 -4.77 -2.56
C VAL A 58 6.77 -3.60 -3.55
N ALA A 59 7.37 -2.46 -3.16
CA ALA A 59 7.51 -1.30 -4.04
C ALA A 59 8.37 -1.59 -5.28
N GLN A 60 9.26 -2.59 -5.21
CA GLN A 60 10.13 -3.02 -6.33
C GLN A 60 9.49 -4.08 -7.24
N LEU A 61 8.28 -4.53 -6.97
CA LEU A 61 7.60 -5.46 -7.87
C LEU A 61 7.30 -4.81 -9.22
N PRO A 62 7.41 -5.56 -10.33
CA PRO A 62 7.16 -5.02 -11.66
C PRO A 62 5.77 -4.44 -11.78
N GLY A 63 5.66 -3.22 -12.29
CA GLY A 63 4.39 -2.55 -12.60
C GLY A 63 3.57 -2.09 -11.40
N ILE A 64 4.10 -2.17 -10.18
CA ILE A 64 3.48 -1.56 -9.01
C ILE A 64 3.60 -0.04 -9.16
N ARG A 65 2.46 0.62 -9.27
CA ARG A 65 2.35 2.07 -9.37
C ARG A 65 1.42 2.65 -8.32
N TYR A 66 0.37 1.93 -7.97
CA TYR A 66 -0.64 2.38 -7.02
C TYR A 66 -0.54 1.60 -5.72
N ALA A 67 -1.01 2.20 -4.63
CA ALA A 67 -1.16 1.52 -3.35
C ALA A 67 -2.43 1.99 -2.62
N ILE A 68 -3.12 1.06 -1.99
CA ILE A 68 -4.18 1.33 -1.02
C ILE A 68 -3.56 1.07 0.35
N THR A 69 -3.60 2.06 1.24
CA THR A 69 -2.94 2.03 2.53
C THR A 69 -3.89 2.41 3.65
N THR A 70 -3.49 2.17 4.89
CA THR A 70 -4.24 2.60 6.08
C THR A 70 -5.67 2.08 6.04
N ASN A 71 -5.83 0.77 5.75
CA ASN A 71 -7.13 0.09 5.62
C ASN A 71 -8.11 0.79 4.65
N GLY A 72 -7.61 1.37 3.56
CA GLY A 72 -8.42 2.05 2.57
C GLY A 72 -8.62 3.56 2.81
N ALA A 73 -8.08 4.11 3.89
CA ALA A 73 -8.18 5.54 4.17
C ALA A 73 -7.34 6.41 3.21
N ALA A 74 -6.36 5.84 2.53
CA ALA A 74 -5.55 6.54 1.53
C ALA A 74 -5.27 5.68 0.30
N VAL A 75 -5.37 6.30 -0.87
CA VAL A 75 -4.98 5.71 -2.17
C VAL A 75 -3.92 6.61 -2.79
N TRP A 76 -2.85 5.99 -3.28
CA TRP A 76 -1.68 6.68 -3.79
C TRP A 76 -1.37 6.29 -5.23
N ASP A 77 -0.98 7.27 -6.04
CA ASP A 77 -0.19 7.07 -7.26
C ASP A 77 1.29 7.35 -6.91
N MET A 78 2.09 6.32 -6.94
CA MET A 78 3.51 6.37 -6.62
C MET A 78 4.38 6.68 -7.85
N GLY A 79 3.75 6.88 -9.01
CA GLY A 79 4.43 7.19 -10.25
C GLY A 79 5.26 6.01 -10.79
N THR A 80 6.36 6.34 -11.46
CA THR A 80 7.27 5.37 -12.09
C THR A 80 8.41 4.91 -11.18
N ASP A 81 8.54 5.53 -9.99
CA ASP A 81 9.50 5.14 -8.96
C ASP A 81 8.80 4.93 -7.61
N PRO A 82 8.09 3.79 -7.43
CA PRO A 82 7.38 3.51 -6.18
C PRO A 82 8.30 3.44 -4.96
N LEU A 83 9.52 2.97 -5.13
CA LEU A 83 10.50 2.91 -4.05
C LEU A 83 10.89 4.32 -3.57
N GLY A 84 11.18 5.23 -4.50
CA GLY A 84 11.43 6.64 -4.18
C GLY A 84 10.23 7.31 -3.52
N ALA A 85 9.01 7.02 -3.97
CA ALA A 85 7.78 7.52 -3.38
C ALA A 85 7.60 7.10 -1.92
N VAL A 86 7.86 5.82 -1.59
CA VAL A 86 7.79 5.28 -0.22
C VAL A 86 8.78 5.99 0.70
N TYR A 87 10.00 6.22 0.23
CA TYR A 87 11.07 6.82 1.03
C TYR A 87 11.18 8.34 0.90
N SER A 88 10.31 9.00 0.15
CA SER A 88 10.38 10.45 -0.11
C SER A 88 10.45 11.30 1.17
N ARG A 89 9.78 10.88 2.24
CA ARG A 89 9.83 11.60 3.53
C ARG A 89 11.18 11.55 4.24
N TYR A 90 12.02 10.57 3.91
CA TYR A 90 13.37 10.41 4.47
C TYR A 90 14.45 10.93 3.52
N ALA A 91 14.06 11.35 2.30
CA ALA A 91 14.97 11.88 1.31
C ALA A 91 15.34 13.34 1.61
N ASP A 92 16.47 13.76 1.07
CA ASP A 92 16.82 15.18 1.03
C ASP A 92 15.81 16.01 0.22
N ALA A 93 15.88 17.34 0.34
CA ALA A 93 14.90 18.24 -0.28
C ALA A 93 14.82 18.09 -1.82
N ALA A 94 15.94 17.76 -2.49
CA ALA A 94 15.99 17.58 -3.94
C ALA A 94 15.22 16.34 -4.39
N ARG A 95 15.41 15.21 -3.69
CA ARG A 95 14.67 13.96 -3.97
C ARG A 95 13.19 14.05 -3.62
N ARG A 96 12.82 14.83 -2.60
CA ARG A 96 11.41 15.06 -2.26
C ARG A 96 10.63 15.72 -3.39
N GLN A 97 11.26 16.60 -4.17
CA GLN A 97 10.60 17.30 -5.28
C GLN A 97 10.34 16.39 -6.49
N THR A 98 11.17 15.38 -6.73
CA THR A 98 11.11 14.54 -7.93
C THR A 98 10.29 13.24 -7.74
N HIS A 99 10.02 12.81 -6.52
CA HIS A 99 9.43 11.50 -6.22
C HIS A 99 8.26 11.55 -5.23
N GLN A 100 7.53 12.68 -5.19
CA GLN A 100 6.38 12.76 -4.30
C GLN A 100 5.21 11.94 -4.85
N PRO A 101 4.67 10.99 -4.06
CA PRO A 101 3.48 10.27 -4.43
C PRO A 101 2.27 11.22 -4.44
N ILE A 102 1.39 11.05 -5.42
CA ILE A 102 0.13 11.79 -5.50
C ILE A 102 -0.92 11.04 -4.70
N ARG A 103 -1.53 11.71 -3.73
CA ARG A 103 -2.64 11.14 -2.97
C ARG A 103 -3.92 11.29 -3.77
N LEU A 104 -4.43 10.18 -4.29
CA LEU A 104 -5.67 10.12 -5.08
C LEU A 104 -6.92 10.14 -4.22
N LEU A 105 -6.86 9.54 -3.04
CA LEU A 105 -7.94 9.52 -2.05
C LEU A 105 -7.34 9.68 -0.65
N HIS A 106 -8.03 10.46 0.20
CA HIS A 106 -7.72 10.58 1.61
C HIS A 106 -9.03 10.71 2.41
N ARG A 107 -9.25 9.77 3.30
CA ARG A 107 -10.38 9.77 4.24
C ARG A 107 -9.82 9.59 5.66
N PRO A 108 -9.33 10.65 6.28
CA PRO A 108 -8.82 10.59 7.64
C PRO A 108 -9.98 10.36 8.62
N MET A 109 -9.65 9.76 9.76
CA MET A 109 -10.56 9.73 10.89
C MET A 109 -10.81 11.17 11.38
N PRO A 110 -12.05 11.58 11.68
CA PRO A 110 -12.33 12.87 12.28
C PRO A 110 -11.53 13.05 13.59
N PRO A 111 -10.99 14.25 13.86
CA PRO A 111 -10.18 14.48 15.06
C PRO A 111 -10.90 14.19 16.37
N GLU A 112 -12.22 14.41 16.42
CA GLU A 112 -13.07 14.08 17.58
C GLU A 112 -13.11 12.56 17.82
N THR A 113 -13.36 11.77 16.78
CA THR A 113 -13.37 10.30 16.86
C THR A 113 -12.00 9.76 17.28
N ALA A 114 -10.91 10.35 16.78
CA ALA A 114 -9.55 9.98 17.18
C ALA A 114 -9.31 10.25 18.67
N ARG A 115 -9.81 11.37 19.19
CA ARG A 115 -9.70 11.69 20.65
C ARG A 115 -10.51 10.73 21.51
N GLU A 116 -11.72 10.38 21.09
CA GLU A 116 -12.56 9.41 21.78
C GLU A 116 -11.90 8.02 21.80
N ALA A 117 -11.37 7.55 20.68
CA ALA A 117 -10.64 6.30 20.59
C ALA A 117 -9.40 6.30 21.49
N PHE A 118 -8.67 7.41 21.56
CA PHE A 118 -7.50 7.55 22.44
C PHE A 118 -7.89 7.55 23.92
N ALA A 119 -9.00 8.20 24.30
CA ALA A 119 -9.51 8.17 25.67
C ALA A 119 -9.88 6.75 26.09
N LEU A 120 -10.58 6.00 25.23
CA LEU A 120 -10.89 4.58 25.47
C LEU A 120 -9.62 3.73 25.62
N TYR A 121 -8.61 3.97 24.79
CA TYR A 121 -7.33 3.28 24.91
C TYR A 121 -6.66 3.51 26.27
N GLN A 122 -6.67 4.76 26.78
CA GLN A 122 -6.11 5.07 28.09
C GLN A 122 -6.87 4.37 29.23
N GLU A 123 -8.18 4.18 29.08
CA GLU A 123 -9.00 3.49 30.07
C GLU A 123 -8.78 1.96 30.05
N TYR A 124 -8.70 1.35 28.88
CA TYR A 124 -8.68 -0.11 28.74
C TYR A 124 -7.31 -0.72 28.47
N HIS A 125 -6.26 0.12 28.28
CA HIS A 125 -4.87 -0.31 28.03
C HIS A 125 -4.71 -1.35 26.91
N GLY A 126 -5.60 -1.33 25.92
CA GLY A 126 -5.54 -2.22 24.76
C GLY A 126 -4.52 -1.76 23.69
N PRO A 127 -4.20 -2.61 22.72
CA PRO A 127 -3.39 -2.17 21.58
C PRO A 127 -4.16 -1.14 20.74
N LEU A 128 -3.54 0.01 20.46
CA LEU A 128 -4.11 1.06 19.62
C LEU A 128 -3.17 1.37 18.45
N SER A 129 -3.72 1.30 17.23
CA SER A 129 -3.05 1.79 16.03
C SER A 129 -3.90 2.91 15.42
N ILE A 130 -3.36 4.13 15.40
CA ILE A 130 -3.97 5.31 14.77
C ILE A 130 -3.12 5.69 13.56
N PHE A 131 -3.75 5.80 12.39
CA PHE A 131 -3.10 6.11 11.13
C PHE A 131 -3.68 7.38 10.50
#